data_27d1c9025c640bb88b44c794f0c507db
#
_entry.id   27d1c9025c640bb88b44c794f0c507db
#
_cell.length_a   1.000
_cell.length_b   1.000
_cell.length_c   1.000
_cell.angle_alpha   90.00
_cell.angle_beta   90.00
_cell.angle_gamma   90.00
#
_symmetry.space_group_name_H-M   'P 1'
#
loop_
_entity.id
_entity.type
_entity.pdbx_description
1 polymer ?
#
loop_
_entity_poly.entity_id
_entity_poly.type
_entity_poly.pdbx_seq_one_letter_code
_entity_poly.pdbx_strand_id
1 'polypeptide(L)'
;VTDSLSWLFSTEQFMPHGHCYLWQPATLWLNVGSDALIATCYFAIPVVLYAYVRRRRFEIAFSWIALMFAGFIFLCGATHAMEIWTVWNPIYRLAGALKLVTGVVSLATLVSLVWITPRVMLLRTPLQLQAEVESRTLQLADVNRQLREEIKARDAAEMQLRSADRRKDEFLATLAHELRNPLAPIRHSLRLLDAPGVDQATRDWSSQVMTRQVSRMALLLDDLLDVSRITRGLLALRMETVELAAVMSSAIELAQPLMDEKHHEFLVTLPAERLYLRIDPLRMSQAVANLLTNAAKFTPSGGHISLTVRRLAAGVQIQVRDSGLGLDESSLDHVFEMFTQVASPGQSGGLGIGLALVKTLVDLHGGTVRAASEGLGKGSEFTIELPASVIQADEAAAELPAAQDAKSGIPPIKVLITDDNRDSADSLGLLLQSEGCNVVVTYFGAETMALAHLEKPDVVILDIGLPDVSGYDLARAVRAEPWGEKVLLLAMTGWGQAEDIARTKAAGFDRHFTKPIDFDVLLRSLREHAGARGLG
;
A
#
# COMPACT_ATOMS: atom_id res chain seq x y z
N VAL A 1 -72.15 30.51 -59.73
CA VAL A 1 -70.70 30.37 -60.04
C VAL A 1 -70.41 30.72 -61.48
N THR A 2 -71.27 30.39 -62.43
CA THR A 2 -71.11 30.70 -63.86
C THR A 2 -71.21 32.23 -64.15
N ASP A 3 -72.05 32.97 -63.41
CA ASP A 3 -72.18 34.39 -63.62
C ASP A 3 -70.99 35.24 -63.11
N SER A 4 -70.31 34.79 -62.03
CA SER A 4 -69.12 35.46 -61.50
C SER A 4 -67.90 35.33 -62.39
N LEU A 5 -67.77 34.17 -63.06
CA LEU A 5 -66.67 33.91 -64.01
C LEU A 5 -66.87 34.69 -65.32
N SER A 6 -68.12 34.76 -65.86
CA SER A 6 -68.42 35.56 -67.04
C SER A 6 -68.20 37.06 -66.85
N TRP A 7 -68.47 37.58 -65.61
CA TRP A 7 -68.18 38.93 -65.23
C TRP A 7 -66.71 39.31 -65.29
N LEU A 8 -65.81 38.41 -64.83
CA LEU A 8 -64.34 38.63 -64.81
C LEU A 8 -63.79 38.81 -66.25
N PHE A 9 -64.33 38.07 -67.23
CA PHE A 9 -63.89 38.12 -68.65
C PHE A 9 -64.65 39.07 -69.51
N SER A 10 -65.63 39.80 -68.97
CA SER A 10 -66.45 40.81 -69.70
C SER A 10 -65.60 41.99 -70.14
N THR A 11 -65.66 42.30 -71.43
CA THR A 11 -64.94 43.42 -72.04
C THR A 11 -65.86 44.59 -72.30
N GLU A 12 -67.22 44.46 -72.04
CA GLU A 12 -68.19 45.49 -72.25
C GLU A 12 -67.86 46.71 -71.39
N GLN A 13 -67.94 47.93 -71.98
CA GLN A 13 -67.66 49.22 -71.38
C GLN A 13 -66.16 49.58 -71.17
N PHE A 14 -65.21 48.76 -71.60
CA PHE A 14 -63.82 49.09 -71.51
C PHE A 14 -63.15 49.21 -72.88
N MET A 15 -62.15 50.09 -73.01
CA MET A 15 -61.31 50.21 -74.20
C MET A 15 -59.99 49.53 -74.01
N PRO A 16 -59.43 48.89 -75.05
CA PRO A 16 -58.06 48.31 -74.98
C PRO A 16 -57.01 49.35 -74.56
N HIS A 17 -56.03 48.96 -73.79
CA HIS A 17 -54.98 49.84 -73.24
C HIS A 17 -54.17 50.52 -74.36
N GLY A 18 -54.08 49.92 -75.54
CA GLY A 18 -53.45 50.48 -76.74
C GLY A 18 -54.04 51.85 -77.17
N HIS A 19 -55.32 52.15 -76.90
CA HIS A 19 -55.90 53.48 -77.10
C HIS A 19 -55.28 54.55 -76.21
N CYS A 20 -54.85 54.24 -74.99
CA CYS A 20 -54.12 55.15 -74.09
C CYS A 20 -52.78 55.57 -74.63
N TYR A 21 -52.14 54.70 -75.42
CA TYR A 21 -50.90 54.99 -76.12
C TYR A 21 -51.09 55.60 -77.49
N LEU A 22 -52.34 55.98 -77.85
CA LEU A 22 -52.72 56.49 -79.17
C LEU A 22 -52.14 55.59 -80.31
N TRP A 23 -51.95 54.32 -80.04
CA TRP A 23 -51.33 53.32 -80.94
C TRP A 23 -49.98 53.75 -81.51
N GLN A 24 -49.23 54.63 -80.83
CA GLN A 24 -47.91 55.06 -81.26
C GLN A 24 -46.92 53.83 -81.16
N PRO A 25 -46.35 53.37 -82.29
CA PRO A 25 -45.62 52.14 -82.30
C PRO A 25 -44.43 52.09 -81.34
N ALA A 26 -43.68 53.21 -81.21
CA ALA A 26 -42.49 53.23 -80.35
C ALA A 26 -42.88 53.06 -78.85
N THR A 27 -43.88 53.76 -78.40
CA THR A 27 -44.40 53.71 -77.00
C THR A 27 -45.02 52.34 -76.70
N LEU A 28 -45.80 51.84 -77.62
CA LEU A 28 -46.48 50.56 -77.50
C LEU A 28 -45.48 49.44 -77.38
N TRP A 29 -44.53 49.32 -78.32
CA TRP A 29 -43.56 48.23 -78.32
C TRP A 29 -42.51 48.33 -77.22
N LEU A 30 -42.25 49.58 -76.74
CA LEU A 30 -41.36 49.72 -75.55
C LEU A 30 -42.03 49.14 -74.30
N ASN A 31 -43.31 49.42 -74.08
CA ASN A 31 -44.07 48.90 -72.94
C ASN A 31 -44.24 47.37 -73.07
N VAL A 32 -44.76 46.89 -74.20
CA VAL A 32 -44.98 45.47 -74.44
C VAL A 32 -43.63 44.69 -74.35
N GLY A 33 -42.53 45.21 -74.91
CA GLY A 33 -41.22 44.58 -74.87
C GLY A 33 -40.64 44.54 -73.45
N SER A 34 -40.79 45.63 -72.68
CA SER A 34 -40.34 45.65 -71.28
C SER A 34 -41.13 44.67 -70.39
N ASP A 35 -42.46 44.66 -70.53
CA ASP A 35 -43.30 43.73 -69.77
C ASP A 35 -43.01 42.24 -70.17
N ALA A 36 -42.81 41.99 -71.48
CA ALA A 36 -42.45 40.66 -71.95
C ALA A 36 -41.10 40.16 -71.36
N LEU A 37 -40.11 41.07 -71.29
CA LEU A 37 -38.85 40.75 -70.68
C LEU A 37 -38.99 40.47 -69.17
N ILE A 38 -39.70 41.33 -68.46
CA ILE A 38 -39.92 41.14 -67.01
C ILE A 38 -40.72 39.87 -66.74
N ALA A 39 -41.80 39.62 -67.49
CA ALA A 39 -42.61 38.40 -67.37
C ALA A 39 -41.75 37.12 -67.57
N THR A 40 -40.90 37.14 -68.61
CA THR A 40 -40.00 36.01 -68.89
C THR A 40 -39.05 35.73 -67.74
N CYS A 41 -38.41 36.78 -67.23
CA CYS A 41 -37.52 36.64 -66.09
C CYS A 41 -38.25 36.13 -64.82
N TYR A 42 -39.44 36.68 -64.58
CA TYR A 42 -40.26 36.34 -63.43
C TYR A 42 -40.89 34.93 -63.50
N PHE A 43 -41.00 34.33 -64.64
CA PHE A 43 -41.35 32.89 -64.80
C PHE A 43 -40.12 32.00 -64.70
N ALA A 44 -38.95 32.44 -65.14
CA ALA A 44 -37.73 31.66 -65.05
C ALA A 44 -37.20 31.55 -63.62
N ILE A 45 -37.19 32.64 -62.82
CA ILE A 45 -36.65 32.66 -61.44
C ILE A 45 -37.32 31.62 -60.55
N PRO A 46 -38.66 31.50 -60.46
CA PRO A 46 -39.33 30.45 -59.68
C PRO A 46 -38.93 29.04 -60.02
N VAL A 47 -38.75 28.75 -61.30
CA VAL A 47 -38.34 27.41 -61.78
C VAL A 47 -36.94 27.08 -61.24
N VAL A 48 -35.98 28.01 -61.35
CA VAL A 48 -34.65 27.85 -60.83
C VAL A 48 -34.65 27.69 -59.30
N LEU A 49 -35.42 28.53 -58.61
CA LEU A 49 -35.57 28.52 -57.16
C LEU A 49 -36.19 27.19 -56.68
N TYR A 50 -37.24 26.73 -57.35
CA TYR A 50 -37.87 25.46 -57.06
C TYR A 50 -36.91 24.28 -57.27
N ALA A 51 -36.16 24.26 -58.38
CA ALA A 51 -35.17 23.24 -58.65
C ALA A 51 -34.06 23.21 -57.58
N TYR A 52 -33.58 24.40 -57.13
CA TYR A 52 -32.61 24.56 -56.06
C TYR A 52 -33.11 24.01 -54.73
N VAL A 53 -34.34 24.45 -54.32
CA VAL A 53 -34.96 23.99 -53.06
C VAL A 53 -35.22 22.49 -53.08
N ARG A 54 -35.68 21.94 -54.19
CA ARG A 54 -35.92 20.48 -54.33
C ARG A 54 -34.65 19.67 -54.21
N ARG A 55 -33.53 20.19 -54.74
CA ARG A 55 -32.22 19.48 -54.71
C ARG A 55 -31.58 19.51 -53.29
N ARG A 56 -31.81 20.60 -52.53
CA ARG A 56 -31.24 20.81 -51.20
C ARG A 56 -32.27 20.87 -50.06
N ARG A 57 -33.41 20.23 -50.25
CA ARG A 57 -34.55 20.37 -49.30
C ARG A 57 -34.22 19.92 -47.86
N PHE A 58 -33.22 19.09 -47.66
CA PHE A 58 -32.77 18.64 -46.32
C PHE A 58 -31.74 19.57 -45.68
N GLU A 59 -31.15 20.48 -46.43
CA GLU A 59 -30.13 21.41 -45.96
C GLU A 59 -30.72 22.81 -45.66
N ILE A 60 -31.86 23.11 -46.26
CA ILE A 60 -32.47 24.45 -46.14
C ILE A 60 -33.52 24.42 -45.04
N ALA A 61 -33.21 25.08 -43.93
CA ALA A 61 -34.21 25.37 -42.91
C ALA A 61 -35.28 26.28 -43.51
N PHE A 62 -36.57 25.93 -43.33
CA PHE A 62 -37.70 26.70 -43.82
C PHE A 62 -37.86 26.82 -45.34
N SER A 63 -37.66 25.71 -46.09
CA SER A 63 -37.78 25.60 -47.54
C SER A 63 -39.12 26.07 -48.10
N TRP A 64 -40.21 26.04 -47.30
CA TRP A 64 -41.55 26.52 -47.65
C TRP A 64 -41.61 28.04 -47.94
N ILE A 65 -40.77 28.87 -47.29
CA ILE A 65 -40.66 30.31 -47.53
C ILE A 65 -40.09 30.60 -48.91
N ALA A 66 -39.06 29.85 -49.28
CA ALA A 66 -38.47 29.94 -50.60
C ALA A 66 -39.53 29.60 -51.71
N LEU A 67 -40.43 28.64 -51.43
CA LEU A 67 -41.52 28.31 -52.30
C LEU A 67 -42.60 29.40 -52.36
N MET A 68 -42.93 30.02 -51.19
CA MET A 68 -43.83 31.18 -51.17
C MET A 68 -43.27 32.37 -51.96
N PHE A 69 -41.96 32.64 -51.83
CA PHE A 69 -41.27 33.66 -52.59
C PHE A 69 -41.26 33.36 -54.10
N ALA A 70 -41.05 32.12 -54.48
CA ALA A 70 -41.19 31.66 -55.85
C ALA A 70 -42.60 31.89 -56.38
N GLY A 71 -43.66 31.57 -55.61
CA GLY A 71 -45.05 31.81 -55.94
C GLY A 71 -45.36 33.28 -56.13
N PHE A 72 -44.85 34.16 -55.24
CA PHE A 72 -44.97 35.61 -55.35
C PHE A 72 -44.36 36.13 -56.67
N ILE A 73 -43.11 35.75 -56.97
CA ILE A 73 -42.42 36.14 -58.21
C ILE A 73 -43.20 35.65 -59.46
N PHE A 74 -43.68 34.41 -59.42
CA PHE A 74 -44.51 33.87 -60.50
C PHE A 74 -45.77 34.70 -60.77
N LEU A 75 -46.50 35.12 -59.69
CA LEU A 75 -47.69 35.97 -59.78
C LEU A 75 -47.35 37.36 -60.30
N CYS A 76 -46.22 37.94 -59.92
CA CYS A 76 -45.73 39.19 -60.51
C CYS A 76 -45.48 39.04 -62.01
N GLY A 77 -44.85 37.89 -62.46
CA GLY A 77 -44.73 37.64 -63.87
C GLY A 77 -46.05 37.52 -64.59
N ALA A 78 -47.06 36.91 -63.99
CA ALA A 78 -48.40 36.79 -64.52
C ALA A 78 -49.09 38.14 -64.63
N THR A 79 -48.85 39.10 -63.67
CA THR A 79 -49.41 40.48 -63.79
C THR A 79 -48.81 41.19 -64.99
N HIS A 80 -47.51 41.09 -65.25
CA HIS A 80 -46.87 41.67 -66.43
C HIS A 80 -47.34 41.02 -67.74
N ALA A 81 -47.55 39.74 -67.79
CA ALA A 81 -48.11 39.03 -68.92
C ALA A 81 -49.55 39.52 -69.17
N MET A 82 -50.30 39.80 -68.10
CA MET A 82 -51.68 40.35 -68.19
C MET A 82 -51.67 41.78 -68.72
N GLU A 83 -50.71 42.63 -68.34
CA GLU A 83 -50.56 44.00 -68.87
C GLU A 83 -50.37 43.96 -70.40
N ILE A 84 -49.50 43.05 -70.91
CA ILE A 84 -49.32 42.83 -72.35
C ILE A 84 -50.70 42.49 -72.99
N TRP A 85 -51.43 41.54 -72.41
CA TRP A 85 -52.69 41.06 -72.95
C TRP A 85 -53.73 42.16 -72.97
N THR A 86 -53.78 43.03 -71.94
CA THR A 86 -54.75 44.14 -71.85
C THR A 86 -54.55 45.28 -72.89
N VAL A 87 -53.34 45.28 -73.52
CA VAL A 87 -53.08 46.20 -74.64
C VAL A 87 -54.08 46.05 -75.77
N TRP A 88 -54.46 44.80 -76.08
CA TRP A 88 -55.38 44.48 -77.19
C TRP A 88 -56.79 44.06 -76.70
N ASN A 89 -56.89 43.50 -75.49
CA ASN A 89 -58.12 42.93 -74.95
C ASN A 89 -58.44 43.60 -73.60
N PRO A 90 -59.54 44.31 -73.43
CA PRO A 90 -59.85 45.13 -72.26
C PRO A 90 -60.42 44.28 -71.09
N ILE A 91 -59.74 43.24 -70.68
CA ILE A 91 -60.14 42.36 -69.55
C ILE A 91 -59.63 42.88 -68.21
N TYR A 92 -59.88 44.12 -67.90
CA TYR A 92 -59.34 44.81 -66.68
C TYR A 92 -59.78 44.19 -65.37
N ARG A 93 -60.96 43.58 -65.31
CA ARG A 93 -61.48 42.95 -64.11
C ARG A 93 -60.61 41.75 -63.71
N LEU A 94 -60.19 40.90 -64.70
CA LEU A 94 -59.29 39.79 -64.50
C LEU A 94 -57.89 40.27 -64.13
N ALA A 95 -57.40 41.33 -64.78
CA ALA A 95 -56.13 41.95 -64.45
C ALA A 95 -56.15 42.49 -63.01
N GLY A 96 -57.27 43.16 -62.58
CA GLY A 96 -57.45 43.62 -61.21
C GLY A 96 -57.51 42.51 -60.18
N ALA A 97 -58.18 41.43 -60.49
CA ALA A 97 -58.24 40.23 -59.63
C ALA A 97 -56.85 39.58 -59.48
N LEU A 98 -56.09 39.49 -60.56
CA LEU A 98 -54.69 38.93 -60.50
C LEU A 98 -53.78 39.84 -59.65
N LYS A 99 -53.90 41.18 -59.83
CA LYS A 99 -53.13 42.12 -58.99
C LYS A 99 -53.52 42.03 -57.50
N LEU A 100 -54.79 41.82 -57.17
CA LEU A 100 -55.27 41.62 -55.82
C LEU A 100 -54.64 40.32 -55.22
N VAL A 101 -54.70 39.23 -55.96
CA VAL A 101 -54.10 37.95 -55.54
C VAL A 101 -52.56 38.09 -55.33
N THR A 102 -51.88 38.77 -56.25
CA THR A 102 -50.43 39.06 -56.13
C THR A 102 -50.18 39.92 -54.89
N GLY A 103 -51.00 40.94 -54.61
CA GLY A 103 -50.87 41.76 -53.40
C GLY A 103 -51.04 40.96 -52.10
N VAL A 104 -52.05 40.07 -52.06
CA VAL A 104 -52.26 39.20 -50.90
C VAL A 104 -51.06 38.22 -50.65
N VAL A 105 -50.57 37.60 -51.72
CA VAL A 105 -49.43 36.70 -51.63
C VAL A 105 -48.13 37.45 -51.25
N SER A 106 -47.96 38.66 -51.79
CA SER A 106 -46.86 39.56 -51.40
C SER A 106 -46.90 39.92 -49.90
N LEU A 107 -48.07 40.29 -49.40
CA LEU A 107 -48.23 40.59 -47.96
C LEU A 107 -47.96 39.34 -47.10
N ALA A 108 -48.50 38.20 -47.48
CA ALA A 108 -48.28 36.95 -46.77
C ALA A 108 -46.77 36.55 -46.75
N THR A 109 -46.08 36.77 -47.88
CA THR A 109 -44.63 36.51 -47.97
C THR A 109 -43.84 37.46 -47.11
N LEU A 110 -44.18 38.73 -47.07
CA LEU A 110 -43.56 39.75 -46.19
C LEU A 110 -43.73 39.39 -44.70
N VAL A 111 -44.95 39.07 -44.28
CA VAL A 111 -45.26 38.70 -42.89
C VAL A 111 -44.48 37.46 -42.50
N SER A 112 -44.42 36.45 -43.38
CA SER A 112 -43.69 35.22 -43.17
C SER A 112 -42.18 35.50 -43.03
N LEU A 113 -41.61 36.37 -43.85
CA LEU A 113 -40.20 36.75 -43.79
C LEU A 113 -39.86 37.46 -42.48
N VAL A 114 -40.67 38.43 -42.06
CA VAL A 114 -40.49 39.13 -40.78
C VAL A 114 -40.55 38.16 -39.59
N TRP A 115 -41.52 37.23 -39.62
CA TRP A 115 -41.68 36.27 -38.55
C TRP A 115 -40.53 35.25 -38.43
N ILE A 116 -39.88 34.87 -39.55
CA ILE A 116 -38.83 33.87 -39.55
C ILE A 116 -37.43 34.46 -39.33
N THR A 117 -37.20 35.72 -39.71
CA THR A 117 -35.88 36.38 -39.63
C THR A 117 -35.22 36.20 -38.25
N PRO A 118 -35.88 36.45 -37.09
CA PRO A 118 -35.25 36.23 -35.78
C PRO A 118 -34.88 34.77 -35.53
N ARG A 119 -35.67 33.80 -36.05
CA ARG A 119 -35.43 32.38 -35.88
C ARG A 119 -34.23 31.90 -36.71
N VAL A 120 -34.08 32.42 -37.92
CA VAL A 120 -32.91 32.11 -38.78
C VAL A 120 -31.63 32.71 -38.19
N MET A 121 -31.71 33.90 -37.59
CA MET A 121 -30.54 34.53 -36.92
C MET A 121 -30.06 33.75 -35.68
N LEU A 122 -30.94 32.96 -35.04
CA LEU A 122 -30.59 32.11 -33.91
C LEU A 122 -29.97 30.77 -34.34
N LEU A 123 -30.03 30.42 -35.63
CA LEU A 123 -29.38 29.22 -36.12
C LEU A 123 -27.86 29.39 -36.12
N ARG A 124 -27.17 28.46 -35.51
CA ARG A 124 -25.70 28.46 -35.50
C ARG A 124 -25.19 28.31 -36.94
N THR A 125 -24.20 29.10 -37.26
CA THR A 125 -23.54 28.96 -38.55
C THR A 125 -22.77 27.65 -38.65
N PRO A 126 -22.60 27.05 -39.83
CA PRO A 126 -21.80 25.85 -40.01
C PRO A 126 -20.39 25.94 -39.43
N LEU A 127 -19.79 27.15 -39.51
CA LEU A 127 -18.46 27.43 -38.90
C LEU A 127 -18.50 27.35 -37.37
N GLN A 128 -19.53 27.88 -36.73
CA GLN A 128 -19.68 27.80 -35.28
C GLN A 128 -19.90 26.35 -34.82
N LEU A 129 -20.70 25.58 -35.57
CA LEU A 129 -20.93 24.16 -35.26
C LEU A 129 -19.66 23.34 -35.46
N GLN A 130 -18.88 23.64 -36.49
CA GLN A 130 -17.61 22.98 -36.75
C GLN A 130 -16.59 23.27 -35.66
N ALA A 131 -16.46 24.52 -35.20
CA ALA A 131 -15.62 24.91 -34.09
C ALA A 131 -16.02 24.25 -32.78
N GLU A 132 -17.34 24.11 -32.52
CA GLU A 132 -17.83 23.42 -31.33
C GLU A 132 -17.52 21.91 -31.36
N VAL A 133 -17.71 21.25 -32.49
CA VAL A 133 -17.38 19.82 -32.68
C VAL A 133 -15.88 19.60 -32.51
N GLU A 134 -15.03 20.45 -33.08
CA GLU A 134 -13.58 20.36 -32.95
C GLU A 134 -13.15 20.53 -31.49
N SER A 135 -13.66 21.55 -30.82
CA SER A 135 -13.42 21.78 -29.39
C SER A 135 -13.84 20.58 -28.52
N ARG A 136 -15.03 20.05 -28.75
CA ARG A 136 -15.52 18.85 -28.04
C ARG A 136 -14.67 17.61 -28.30
N THR A 137 -14.22 17.45 -29.55
CA THR A 137 -13.36 16.32 -29.94
C THR A 137 -12.01 16.39 -29.23
N LEU A 138 -11.41 17.59 -29.15
CA LEU A 138 -10.16 17.81 -28.40
C LEU A 138 -10.34 17.56 -26.91
N GLN A 139 -11.43 18.03 -26.31
CA GLN A 139 -11.74 17.77 -24.90
C GLN A 139 -11.92 16.27 -24.63
N LEU A 140 -12.64 15.57 -25.49
CA LEU A 140 -12.83 14.13 -25.37
C LEU A 140 -11.52 13.36 -25.51
N ALA A 141 -10.64 13.80 -26.44
CA ALA A 141 -9.32 13.17 -26.62
C ALA A 141 -8.45 13.35 -25.37
N ASP A 142 -8.48 14.55 -24.75
CA ASP A 142 -7.72 14.81 -23.52
C ASP A 142 -8.24 14.00 -22.33
N VAL A 143 -9.55 13.99 -22.11
CA VAL A 143 -10.18 13.17 -21.05
C VAL A 143 -9.90 11.67 -21.25
N ASN A 144 -9.96 11.17 -22.49
CA ASN A 144 -9.62 9.79 -22.79
C ASN A 144 -8.15 9.47 -22.50
N ARG A 145 -7.23 10.41 -22.75
CA ARG A 145 -5.82 10.25 -22.40
C ARG A 145 -5.65 10.13 -20.89
N GLN A 146 -6.23 11.07 -20.14
CA GLN A 146 -6.17 11.07 -18.67
C GLN A 146 -6.74 9.77 -18.06
N LEU A 147 -7.90 9.33 -18.54
CA LEU A 147 -8.51 8.08 -18.10
C LEU A 147 -7.62 6.86 -18.38
N ARG A 148 -6.96 6.81 -19.53
CA ARG A 148 -6.04 5.72 -19.86
C ARG A 148 -4.80 5.70 -18.96
N GLU A 149 -4.27 6.87 -18.60
CA GLU A 149 -3.15 6.99 -17.65
C GLU A 149 -3.58 6.56 -16.25
N GLU A 150 -4.76 6.99 -15.79
CA GLU A 150 -5.33 6.57 -14.50
C GLU A 150 -5.60 5.06 -14.44
N ILE A 151 -6.17 4.47 -15.50
CA ILE A 151 -6.37 3.01 -15.59
C ILE A 151 -5.04 2.28 -15.49
N LYS A 152 -4.00 2.71 -16.23
CA LYS A 152 -2.67 2.07 -16.16
C LYS A 152 -2.05 2.17 -14.76
N ALA A 153 -2.17 3.33 -14.10
CA ALA A 153 -1.67 3.51 -12.74
C ALA A 153 -2.43 2.60 -11.74
N ARG A 154 -3.76 2.51 -11.88
CA ARG A 154 -4.60 1.65 -11.06
C ARG A 154 -4.28 0.16 -11.28
N ASP A 155 -4.14 -0.28 -12.52
CA ASP A 155 -3.79 -1.67 -12.84
C ASP A 155 -2.42 -2.05 -12.26
N ALA A 156 -1.43 -1.15 -12.34
CA ALA A 156 -0.12 -1.34 -11.73
C ALA A 156 -0.21 -1.47 -10.20
N ALA A 157 -0.98 -0.59 -9.55
CA ALA A 157 -1.20 -0.65 -8.10
C ALA A 157 -1.96 -1.92 -7.68
N GLU A 158 -2.95 -2.35 -8.46
CA GLU A 158 -3.69 -3.59 -8.20
C GLU A 158 -2.79 -4.83 -8.34
N MET A 159 -1.92 -4.87 -9.36
CA MET A 159 -0.95 -5.95 -9.50
C MET A 159 0.02 -6.00 -8.32
N GLN A 160 0.53 -4.86 -7.85
CA GLN A 160 1.39 -4.78 -6.66
C GLN A 160 0.66 -5.28 -5.41
N LEU A 161 -0.59 -4.85 -5.20
CA LEU A 161 -1.40 -5.30 -4.06
C LEU A 161 -1.64 -6.81 -4.09
N ARG A 162 -2.01 -7.36 -5.24
CA ARG A 162 -2.22 -8.82 -5.41
C ARG A 162 -0.94 -9.62 -5.17
N SER A 163 0.21 -9.10 -5.61
CA SER A 163 1.50 -9.76 -5.37
C SER A 163 1.90 -9.73 -3.89
N ALA A 164 1.61 -8.64 -3.18
CA ALA A 164 1.83 -8.52 -1.74
C ALA A 164 0.90 -9.45 -0.94
N ASP A 165 -0.38 -9.53 -1.33
CA ASP A 165 -1.36 -10.39 -0.68
C ASP A 165 -1.01 -11.88 -0.87
N ARG A 166 -0.62 -12.28 -2.07
CA ARG A 166 -0.14 -13.64 -2.36
C ARG A 166 1.09 -14.00 -1.53
N ARG A 167 2.07 -13.09 -1.43
CA ARG A 167 3.27 -13.31 -0.58
C ARG A 167 2.89 -13.49 0.90
N LYS A 168 1.90 -12.73 1.39
CA LYS A 168 1.37 -12.86 2.75
C LYS A 168 0.72 -14.23 2.96
N ASP A 169 -0.08 -14.72 2.02
CA ASP A 169 -0.72 -16.04 2.13
C ASP A 169 0.30 -17.18 2.10
N GLU A 170 1.29 -17.10 1.20
CA GLU A 170 2.41 -18.04 1.14
C GLU A 170 3.22 -18.05 2.46
N PHE A 171 3.44 -16.87 3.04
CA PHE A 171 4.07 -16.73 4.35
C PHE A 171 3.27 -17.43 5.45
N LEU A 172 1.94 -17.20 5.54
CA LEU A 172 1.10 -17.83 6.55
C LEU A 172 1.11 -19.37 6.42
N ALA A 173 1.08 -19.88 5.18
CA ALA A 173 1.18 -21.30 4.92
C ALA A 173 2.53 -21.88 5.37
N THR A 174 3.63 -21.18 5.05
CA THR A 174 4.99 -21.57 5.45
C THR A 174 5.16 -21.50 6.97
N LEU A 175 4.65 -20.44 7.61
CA LEU A 175 4.67 -20.28 9.07
C LEU A 175 3.96 -21.45 9.76
N ALA A 176 2.76 -21.81 9.28
CA ALA A 176 2.03 -22.95 9.83
C ALA A 176 2.83 -24.26 9.70
N HIS A 177 3.59 -24.41 8.63
CA HIS A 177 4.44 -25.56 8.38
C HIS A 177 5.67 -25.57 9.31
N GLU A 178 6.36 -24.41 9.43
CA GLU A 178 7.53 -24.25 10.28
C GLU A 178 7.21 -24.36 11.78
N LEU A 179 6.00 -24.01 12.21
CA LEU A 179 5.53 -24.24 13.59
C LEU A 179 5.12 -25.71 13.82
N ARG A 180 4.57 -26.39 12.82
CA ARG A 180 4.16 -27.79 12.94
C ARG A 180 5.38 -28.73 13.01
N ASN A 181 6.45 -28.41 12.29
CA ASN A 181 7.64 -29.24 12.21
C ASN A 181 8.29 -29.53 13.58
N PRO A 182 8.55 -28.58 14.47
CA PRO A 182 9.10 -28.83 15.79
C PRO A 182 8.13 -29.52 16.75
N LEU A 183 6.80 -29.33 16.58
CA LEU A 183 5.80 -29.96 17.42
C LEU A 183 5.76 -31.48 17.30
N ALA A 184 6.03 -32.03 16.12
CA ALA A 184 6.01 -33.47 15.91
C ALA A 184 7.11 -34.19 16.70
N PRO A 185 8.42 -33.80 16.64
CA PRO A 185 9.45 -34.39 17.49
C PRO A 185 9.17 -34.22 18.99
N ILE A 186 8.70 -33.05 19.44
CA ILE A 186 8.32 -32.82 20.86
C ILE A 186 7.28 -33.86 21.30
N ARG A 187 6.20 -34.01 20.53
CA ARG A 187 5.12 -34.98 20.82
C ARG A 187 5.63 -36.43 20.81
N HIS A 188 6.55 -36.77 19.91
CA HIS A 188 7.14 -38.10 19.87
C HIS A 188 8.04 -38.35 21.08
N SER A 189 8.86 -37.36 21.46
CA SER A 189 9.74 -37.45 22.65
C SER A 189 8.91 -37.57 23.93
N LEU A 190 7.83 -36.83 24.09
CA LEU A 190 6.91 -36.99 25.22
C LEU A 190 6.34 -38.42 25.32
N ARG A 191 5.87 -38.98 24.18
CA ARG A 191 5.37 -40.37 24.15
C ARG A 191 6.44 -41.41 24.52
N LEU A 192 7.70 -41.14 24.14
CA LEU A 192 8.83 -42.03 24.54
C LEU A 192 9.07 -41.96 26.04
N LEU A 193 9.00 -40.76 26.64
CA LEU A 193 9.16 -40.58 28.08
C LEU A 193 8.04 -41.26 28.90
N ASP A 194 6.81 -41.29 28.38
CA ASP A 194 5.67 -41.93 29.01
C ASP A 194 5.67 -43.47 28.87
N ALA A 195 6.55 -44.02 28.03
CA ALA A 195 6.57 -45.46 27.81
C ALA A 195 7.16 -46.23 29.03
N PRO A 196 6.57 -47.35 29.47
CA PRO A 196 7.10 -48.10 30.59
C PRO A 196 8.48 -48.73 30.24
N GLY A 197 9.44 -48.61 31.16
CA GLY A 197 10.77 -49.23 31.02
C GLY A 197 11.76 -48.47 30.15
N VAL A 198 11.53 -47.19 29.88
CA VAL A 198 12.50 -46.34 29.14
C VAL A 198 13.82 -46.21 29.89
N ASP A 199 14.92 -46.47 29.19
CA ASP A 199 16.26 -46.32 29.72
C ASP A 199 16.66 -44.82 29.86
N GLN A 200 17.71 -44.56 30.65
CA GLN A 200 18.19 -43.19 30.92
C GLN A 200 18.68 -42.51 29.64
N ALA A 201 19.37 -43.25 28.76
CA ALA A 201 19.89 -42.68 27.51
C ALA A 201 18.76 -42.17 26.60
N THR A 202 17.63 -42.91 26.50
CA THR A 202 16.45 -42.49 25.75
C THR A 202 15.75 -41.27 26.41
N ARG A 203 15.76 -41.21 27.76
CA ARG A 203 15.23 -40.03 28.49
C ARG A 203 16.05 -38.79 28.21
N ASP A 204 17.39 -38.91 28.31
CA ASP A 204 18.30 -37.78 28.07
C ASP A 204 18.22 -37.32 26.61
N TRP A 205 18.16 -38.24 25.66
CA TRP A 205 17.98 -37.93 24.25
C TRP A 205 16.64 -37.24 23.98
N SER A 206 15.54 -37.72 24.53
CA SER A 206 14.22 -37.15 24.40
C SER A 206 14.15 -35.73 24.97
N SER A 207 14.75 -35.52 26.15
CA SER A 207 14.86 -34.21 26.79
C SER A 207 15.64 -33.22 25.90
N GLN A 208 16.79 -33.65 25.38
CA GLN A 208 17.62 -32.83 24.48
C GLN A 208 16.88 -32.49 23.20
N VAL A 209 16.12 -33.45 22.60
CA VAL A 209 15.30 -33.17 21.40
C VAL A 209 14.24 -32.11 21.72
N MET A 210 13.49 -32.28 22.81
CA MET A 210 12.47 -31.31 23.20
C MET A 210 13.06 -29.92 23.44
N THR A 211 14.15 -29.84 24.18
CA THR A 211 14.85 -28.57 24.46
C THR A 211 15.24 -27.86 23.16
N ARG A 212 15.88 -28.57 22.22
CA ARG A 212 16.24 -27.99 20.91
C ARG A 212 15.04 -27.52 20.12
N GLN A 213 13.94 -28.30 20.11
CA GLN A 213 12.74 -27.91 19.35
C GLN A 213 11.98 -26.72 19.97
N VAL A 214 11.90 -26.68 21.31
CA VAL A 214 11.29 -25.53 22.03
C VAL A 214 12.10 -24.26 21.81
N SER A 215 13.44 -24.33 21.94
CA SER A 215 14.33 -23.18 21.65
C SER A 215 14.16 -22.68 20.21
N ARG A 216 14.04 -23.61 19.23
CA ARG A 216 13.80 -23.25 17.84
C ARG A 216 12.43 -22.56 17.66
N MET A 217 11.38 -23.02 18.35
CA MET A 217 10.06 -22.36 18.32
C MET A 217 10.10 -20.98 18.93
N ALA A 218 10.82 -20.79 20.04
CA ALA A 218 10.98 -19.50 20.66
C ALA A 218 11.62 -18.48 19.71
N LEU A 219 12.72 -18.86 19.04
CA LEU A 219 13.37 -18.02 18.03
C LEU A 219 12.43 -17.65 16.87
N LEU A 220 11.63 -18.60 16.36
CA LEU A 220 10.66 -18.34 15.30
C LEU A 220 9.56 -17.36 15.74
N LEU A 221 9.12 -17.47 16.99
CA LEU A 221 8.11 -16.54 17.57
C LEU A 221 8.69 -15.14 17.77
N ASP A 222 9.93 -15.04 18.24
CA ASP A 222 10.63 -13.75 18.40
C ASP A 222 10.83 -13.06 17.04
N ASP A 223 11.26 -13.78 16.01
CA ASP A 223 11.38 -13.26 14.65
C ASP A 223 10.02 -12.75 14.14
N LEU A 224 8.91 -13.47 14.41
CA LEU A 224 7.56 -13.06 14.02
C LEU A 224 7.09 -11.79 14.75
N LEU A 225 7.37 -11.71 16.07
CA LEU A 225 7.08 -10.52 16.87
C LEU A 225 7.86 -9.31 16.37
N ASP A 226 9.14 -9.50 16.03
CA ASP A 226 9.98 -8.43 15.47
C ASP A 226 9.42 -7.94 14.12
N VAL A 227 9.00 -8.83 13.22
CA VAL A 227 8.31 -8.45 11.97
C VAL A 227 7.04 -7.63 12.25
N SER A 228 6.23 -8.07 13.21
CA SER A 228 5.01 -7.33 13.59
C SER A 228 5.33 -5.93 14.12
N ARG A 229 6.39 -5.78 14.92
CA ARG A 229 6.86 -4.48 15.46
C ARG A 229 7.41 -3.59 14.35
N ILE A 230 8.20 -4.16 13.43
CA ILE A 230 8.77 -3.47 12.27
C ILE A 230 7.66 -2.93 11.37
N THR A 231 6.69 -3.78 11.00
CA THR A 231 5.60 -3.40 10.10
C THR A 231 4.73 -2.27 10.66
N ARG A 232 4.65 -2.16 12.00
CA ARG A 232 3.93 -1.10 12.71
C ARG A 232 4.81 0.12 13.04
N GLY A 233 6.10 0.12 12.72
CA GLY A 233 7.03 1.19 13.06
C GLY A 233 7.30 1.32 14.56
N LEU A 234 7.10 0.26 15.35
CA LEU A 234 7.18 0.27 16.81
C LEU A 234 8.52 -0.27 17.35
N LEU A 235 9.46 -0.65 16.48
CA LEU A 235 10.76 -1.14 16.92
C LEU A 235 11.67 0.03 17.31
N ALA A 236 11.95 0.17 18.61
CA ALA A 236 12.90 1.14 19.16
C ALA A 236 14.20 0.44 19.57
N LEU A 237 15.35 1.04 19.18
CA LEU A 237 16.67 0.54 19.56
C LEU A 237 17.05 1.00 20.95
N ARG A 238 17.74 0.13 21.69
CA ARG A 238 18.42 0.45 22.96
C ARG A 238 19.89 0.70 22.67
N MET A 239 20.23 1.96 22.43
CA MET A 239 21.58 2.36 22.04
C MET A 239 22.51 2.39 23.27
N GLU A 240 23.49 1.51 23.29
CA GLU A 240 24.50 1.39 24.35
C GLU A 240 25.89 1.49 23.74
N THR A 241 26.89 1.93 24.53
CA THR A 241 28.30 1.91 24.11
C THR A 241 28.89 0.55 24.48
N VAL A 242 29.21 -0.24 23.47
CA VAL A 242 29.69 -1.62 23.64
C VAL A 242 30.92 -1.89 22.79
N GLU A 243 31.77 -2.82 23.24
CA GLU A 243 32.89 -3.32 22.43
C GLU A 243 32.36 -4.18 21.28
N LEU A 244 32.73 -3.86 20.06
CA LEU A 244 32.27 -4.59 18.87
C LEU A 244 32.63 -6.08 18.91
N ALA A 245 33.81 -6.42 19.46
CA ALA A 245 34.23 -7.80 19.61
C ALA A 245 33.26 -8.63 20.47
N ALA A 246 32.68 -8.06 21.52
CA ALA A 246 31.69 -8.75 22.36
C ALA A 246 30.39 -9.03 21.58
N VAL A 247 29.92 -8.07 20.77
CA VAL A 247 28.75 -8.27 19.89
C VAL A 247 28.98 -9.35 18.85
N MET A 248 30.18 -9.38 18.24
CA MET A 248 30.56 -10.43 17.28
C MET A 248 30.65 -11.81 17.98
N SER A 249 31.22 -11.89 19.19
CA SER A 249 31.27 -13.15 19.95
C SER A 249 29.86 -13.70 20.21
N SER A 250 28.91 -12.85 20.66
CA SER A 250 27.52 -13.26 20.88
C SER A 250 26.84 -13.75 19.59
N ALA A 251 27.10 -13.10 18.46
CA ALA A 251 26.57 -13.54 17.17
C ALA A 251 27.16 -14.90 16.72
N ILE A 252 28.45 -15.12 16.96
CA ILE A 252 29.15 -16.38 16.65
C ILE A 252 28.58 -17.52 17.50
N GLU A 253 28.43 -17.31 18.81
CA GLU A 253 27.86 -18.30 19.75
C GLU A 253 26.48 -18.80 19.28
N LEU A 254 25.63 -17.92 18.75
CA LEU A 254 24.33 -18.30 18.23
C LEU A 254 24.38 -19.16 16.95
N ALA A 255 25.39 -18.95 16.11
CA ALA A 255 25.53 -19.66 14.83
C ALA A 255 26.41 -20.90 14.92
N GLN A 256 27.29 -20.98 15.93
CA GLN A 256 28.30 -22.04 16.11
C GLN A 256 27.72 -23.46 16.06
N PRO A 257 26.60 -23.80 16.76
CA PRO A 257 26.08 -25.17 16.76
C PRO A 257 25.75 -25.70 15.36
N LEU A 258 25.23 -24.82 14.47
CA LEU A 258 24.91 -25.21 13.09
C LEU A 258 26.16 -25.34 12.22
N MET A 259 27.17 -24.52 12.46
CA MET A 259 28.46 -24.61 11.78
C MET A 259 29.20 -25.89 12.16
N ASP A 260 29.19 -26.27 13.45
CA ASP A 260 29.80 -27.51 13.96
C ASP A 260 29.08 -28.78 13.46
N GLU A 261 27.72 -28.75 13.43
CA GLU A 261 26.92 -29.87 12.91
C GLU A 261 27.26 -30.18 11.46
N LYS A 262 27.55 -29.17 10.65
CA LYS A 262 27.90 -29.32 9.24
C LYS A 262 29.42 -29.35 8.98
N HIS A 263 30.23 -29.26 10.02
CA HIS A 263 31.70 -29.29 9.94
C HIS A 263 32.27 -28.20 9.03
N HIS A 264 31.75 -26.96 9.11
CA HIS A 264 32.23 -25.84 8.32
C HIS A 264 33.61 -25.36 8.81
N GLU A 265 34.47 -24.96 7.88
CA GLU A 265 35.67 -24.19 8.21
C GLU A 265 35.28 -22.71 8.42
N PHE A 266 35.40 -22.26 9.67
CA PHE A 266 35.00 -20.89 10.04
C PHE A 266 36.23 -20.05 10.36
N LEU A 267 36.39 -18.93 9.64
CA LEU A 267 37.46 -17.95 9.83
C LEU A 267 36.92 -16.61 10.34
N VAL A 268 37.46 -16.12 11.43
CA VAL A 268 37.13 -14.82 12.02
C VAL A 268 38.29 -13.87 11.89
N THR A 269 38.07 -12.69 11.34
CA THR A 269 39.07 -11.63 11.25
C THR A 269 38.49 -10.35 11.85
N LEU A 270 39.01 -9.96 13.02
CA LEU A 270 38.63 -8.72 13.71
C LEU A 270 39.79 -7.72 13.62
N PRO A 271 39.53 -6.42 13.70
CA PRO A 271 40.56 -5.38 13.78
C PRO A 271 41.38 -5.55 15.06
N ALA A 272 42.71 -5.27 14.99
CA ALA A 272 43.59 -5.37 16.13
C ALA A 272 43.31 -4.30 17.21
N GLU A 273 42.72 -3.20 16.85
CA GLU A 273 42.30 -2.14 17.76
C GLU A 273 40.91 -2.45 18.37
N ARG A 274 40.70 -2.09 19.64
CA ARG A 274 39.38 -2.17 20.25
C ARG A 274 38.48 -1.12 19.64
N LEU A 275 37.32 -1.54 19.17
CA LEU A 275 36.31 -0.63 18.61
C LEU A 275 35.09 -0.60 19.54
N TYR A 276 34.78 0.59 20.05
CA TYR A 276 33.57 0.85 20.81
C TYR A 276 32.53 1.51 19.93
N LEU A 277 31.33 0.94 19.88
CA LEU A 277 30.25 1.43 19.06
C LEU A 277 29.04 1.76 19.94
N ARG A 278 28.35 2.83 19.60
CA ARG A 278 27.03 3.16 20.17
C ARG A 278 25.95 2.52 19.31
N ILE A 279 25.54 1.34 19.68
CA ILE A 279 24.58 0.48 18.95
C ILE A 279 23.70 -0.25 19.98
N ASP A 280 22.63 -0.90 19.49
CA ASP A 280 21.89 -1.90 20.27
C ASP A 280 22.60 -3.24 20.13
N PRO A 281 23.28 -3.75 21.20
CA PRO A 281 24.12 -4.94 21.11
C PRO A 281 23.32 -6.20 20.78
N LEU A 282 22.11 -6.32 21.36
CA LEU A 282 21.26 -7.49 21.12
C LEU A 282 20.77 -7.53 19.67
N ARG A 283 20.33 -6.40 19.14
CA ARG A 283 19.82 -6.31 17.77
C ARG A 283 20.92 -6.44 16.73
N MET A 284 22.10 -5.91 17.00
CA MET A 284 23.24 -6.05 16.08
C MET A 284 23.79 -7.48 16.08
N SER A 285 23.90 -8.13 17.27
CA SER A 285 24.28 -9.54 17.32
C SER A 285 23.26 -10.44 16.60
N GLN A 286 21.96 -10.17 16.73
CA GLN A 286 20.89 -10.86 16.00
C GLN A 286 21.06 -10.70 14.47
N ALA A 287 21.34 -9.49 14.00
CA ALA A 287 21.56 -9.23 12.58
C ALA A 287 22.75 -10.03 12.02
N VAL A 288 23.89 -10.02 12.74
CA VAL A 288 25.07 -10.78 12.32
C VAL A 288 24.85 -12.29 12.44
N ALA A 289 24.20 -12.75 13.51
CA ALA A 289 23.84 -14.16 13.69
C ALA A 289 22.94 -14.68 12.56
N ASN A 290 21.97 -13.87 12.11
CA ASN A 290 21.12 -14.20 10.96
C ASN A 290 21.93 -14.37 9.66
N LEU A 291 22.95 -13.55 9.44
CA LEU A 291 23.85 -13.72 8.30
C LEU A 291 24.69 -14.99 8.42
N LEU A 292 25.27 -15.26 9.60
CA LEU A 292 26.10 -16.45 9.86
C LEU A 292 25.27 -17.75 9.77
N THR A 293 24.07 -17.77 10.32
CA THR A 293 23.18 -18.94 10.23
C THR A 293 22.72 -19.20 8.81
N ASN A 294 22.46 -18.15 8.02
CA ASN A 294 22.17 -18.30 6.60
C ASN A 294 23.39 -18.86 5.85
N ALA A 295 24.59 -18.34 6.09
CA ALA A 295 25.82 -18.86 5.52
C ALA A 295 25.98 -20.36 5.85
N ALA A 296 25.82 -20.75 7.13
CA ALA A 296 25.90 -22.15 7.57
C ALA A 296 24.81 -23.04 6.96
N LYS A 297 23.59 -22.50 6.78
CA LYS A 297 22.47 -23.24 6.20
C LYS A 297 22.69 -23.54 4.73
N PHE A 298 23.12 -22.56 3.94
CA PHE A 298 23.20 -22.65 2.49
C PHE A 298 24.55 -23.09 1.98
N THR A 299 25.53 -23.28 2.86
CA THR A 299 26.82 -23.89 2.54
C THR A 299 26.73 -25.41 2.71
N PRO A 300 27.19 -26.21 1.73
CA PRO A 300 27.33 -27.65 1.88
C PRO A 300 28.30 -28.01 3.03
N SER A 301 28.11 -29.18 3.66
CA SER A 301 28.99 -29.65 4.76
C SER A 301 30.45 -29.61 4.36
N GLY A 302 31.32 -29.14 5.26
CA GLY A 302 32.74 -28.94 5.02
C GLY A 302 33.11 -27.71 4.20
N GLY A 303 32.17 -26.85 3.88
CA GLY A 303 32.46 -25.60 3.18
C GLY A 303 33.02 -24.50 4.08
N HIS A 304 33.42 -23.39 3.46
CA HIS A 304 34.09 -22.28 4.15
C HIS A 304 33.14 -21.11 4.42
N ILE A 305 33.22 -20.57 5.64
CA ILE A 305 32.50 -19.37 6.07
C ILE A 305 33.51 -18.42 6.70
N SER A 306 33.41 -17.12 6.40
CA SER A 306 34.29 -16.12 7.03
C SER A 306 33.48 -14.91 7.51
N LEU A 307 33.85 -14.43 8.71
CA LEU A 307 33.39 -13.17 9.30
C LEU A 307 34.58 -12.21 9.33
N THR A 308 34.52 -11.12 8.60
CA THR A 308 35.55 -10.10 8.57
C THR A 308 35.01 -8.77 9.02
N VAL A 309 35.65 -8.16 10.01
CA VAL A 309 35.32 -6.82 10.47
C VAL A 309 36.46 -5.87 10.19
N ARG A 310 36.16 -4.71 9.59
CA ARG A 310 37.16 -3.69 9.24
C ARG A 310 36.68 -2.31 9.66
N ARG A 311 37.59 -1.51 10.19
CA ARG A 311 37.39 -0.08 10.35
C ARG A 311 37.69 0.60 9.02
N LEU A 312 36.77 1.41 8.54
CA LEU A 312 36.92 2.22 7.35
C LEU A 312 36.93 3.70 7.75
N ALA A 313 37.43 4.57 6.87
CA ALA A 313 37.36 6.02 7.10
C ALA A 313 35.91 6.51 7.27
N ALA A 314 34.94 5.88 6.61
CA ALA A 314 33.52 6.20 6.65
C ALA A 314 32.74 5.50 7.77
N GLY A 315 33.37 4.57 8.55
CA GLY A 315 32.67 3.82 9.58
C GLY A 315 33.23 2.43 9.83
N VAL A 316 32.36 1.46 10.09
CA VAL A 316 32.71 0.05 10.32
C VAL A 316 32.03 -0.83 9.29
N GLN A 317 32.76 -1.76 8.71
CA GLN A 317 32.28 -2.78 7.78
C GLN A 317 32.33 -4.14 8.46
N ILE A 318 31.20 -4.87 8.42
CA ILE A 318 31.06 -6.27 8.87
C ILE A 318 30.67 -7.09 7.65
N GLN A 319 31.48 -8.07 7.28
CA GLN A 319 31.34 -8.88 6.07
C GLN A 319 31.23 -10.34 6.45
N VAL A 320 30.17 -11.00 6.01
CA VAL A 320 29.98 -12.45 6.10
C VAL A 320 30.05 -13.01 4.68
N ARG A 321 31.00 -13.94 4.44
CA ARG A 321 31.16 -14.59 3.14
C ARG A 321 31.08 -16.09 3.33
N ASP A 322 30.42 -16.76 2.39
CA ASP A 322 30.30 -18.22 2.35
C ASP A 322 30.70 -18.77 0.97
N SER A 323 31.01 -20.06 0.93
CA SER A 323 31.30 -20.83 -0.28
C SER A 323 30.11 -21.69 -0.74
N GLY A 324 28.89 -21.28 -0.42
CA GLY A 324 27.67 -22.04 -0.60
C GLY A 324 27.05 -21.96 -1.99
N LEU A 325 25.74 -22.12 -2.03
CA LEU A 325 24.95 -22.21 -3.26
C LEU A 325 24.98 -20.93 -4.13
N GLY A 326 25.34 -19.79 -3.56
CA GLY A 326 25.31 -18.49 -4.25
C GLY A 326 23.90 -18.02 -4.58
N LEU A 327 23.82 -16.85 -5.21
CA LEU A 327 22.59 -16.17 -5.59
C LEU A 327 22.64 -15.85 -7.08
N ASP A 328 21.50 -15.95 -7.77
CA ASP A 328 21.37 -15.44 -9.12
C ASP A 328 21.20 -13.91 -9.11
N GLU A 329 21.47 -13.27 -10.24
CA GLU A 329 21.42 -11.79 -10.38
C GLU A 329 20.02 -11.24 -10.10
N SER A 330 18.96 -11.96 -10.49
CA SER A 330 17.58 -11.53 -10.26
C SER A 330 17.17 -11.60 -8.80
N SER A 331 17.79 -12.46 -8.01
CA SER A 331 17.52 -12.60 -6.58
C SER A 331 18.21 -11.54 -5.72
N LEU A 332 19.34 -10.96 -6.18
CA LEU A 332 20.11 -9.99 -5.41
C LEU A 332 19.30 -8.73 -5.03
N ASP A 333 18.44 -8.26 -5.93
CA ASP A 333 17.61 -7.06 -5.69
C ASP A 333 16.47 -7.31 -4.68
N HIS A 334 16.03 -8.58 -4.54
CA HIS A 334 14.85 -8.93 -3.75
C HIS A 334 15.16 -9.75 -2.49
N VAL A 335 16.43 -10.14 -2.27
CA VAL A 335 16.83 -11.03 -1.16
C VAL A 335 16.52 -10.43 0.23
N PHE A 336 16.41 -9.12 0.33
CA PHE A 336 16.05 -8.39 1.56
C PHE A 336 14.54 -8.06 1.67
N GLU A 337 13.72 -8.44 0.68
CA GLU A 337 12.26 -8.26 0.79
C GLU A 337 11.67 -9.29 1.74
N MET A 338 10.69 -8.87 2.54
CA MET A 338 9.99 -9.77 3.47
C MET A 338 9.31 -10.91 2.71
N PHE A 339 9.39 -12.12 3.28
CA PHE A 339 8.76 -13.34 2.75
C PHE A 339 9.35 -13.85 1.43
N THR A 340 10.49 -13.30 1.01
CA THR A 340 11.19 -13.76 -0.19
C THR A 340 12.05 -14.97 0.15
N GLN A 341 11.91 -16.03 -0.64
CA GLN A 341 12.72 -17.23 -0.57
C GLN A 341 13.36 -17.46 -1.93
N VAL A 342 14.68 -17.62 -1.95
CA VAL A 342 15.37 -18.08 -3.16
C VAL A 342 15.16 -19.59 -3.25
N ALA A 343 14.42 -20.05 -4.27
CA ALA A 343 14.08 -21.44 -4.45
C ALA A 343 15.36 -22.28 -4.65
N SER A 344 15.66 -23.14 -3.70
CA SER A 344 16.72 -24.15 -3.82
C SER A 344 16.10 -25.55 -3.75
N PRO A 345 16.31 -26.41 -4.76
CA PRO A 345 15.75 -27.76 -4.76
C PRO A 345 16.27 -28.56 -3.56
N GLY A 346 15.37 -29.01 -2.69
CA GLY A 346 15.66 -29.97 -1.63
C GLY A 346 16.05 -29.39 -0.26
N GLN A 347 16.04 -28.08 -0.04
CA GLN A 347 16.23 -27.48 1.29
C GLN A 347 14.98 -26.72 1.73
N SER A 348 14.49 -27.01 2.94
CA SER A 348 13.41 -26.25 3.58
C SER A 348 13.92 -24.83 3.85
N GLY A 349 13.49 -23.88 3.04
CA GLY A 349 13.74 -22.47 3.28
C GLY A 349 13.07 -22.07 4.60
N GLY A 350 13.68 -21.19 5.41
CA GLY A 350 13.03 -20.61 6.58
C GLY A 350 11.87 -19.68 6.15
N LEU A 351 11.36 -18.85 7.07
CA LEU A 351 10.22 -17.95 6.85
C LEU A 351 10.46 -16.81 5.84
N GLY A 352 11.68 -16.64 5.30
CA GLY A 352 12.03 -15.51 4.44
C GLY A 352 12.04 -14.16 5.17
N ILE A 353 12.27 -14.18 6.48
CA ILE A 353 12.25 -13.01 7.37
C ILE A 353 13.67 -12.55 7.72
N GLY A 354 14.60 -13.47 7.88
CA GLY A 354 15.91 -13.19 8.49
C GLY A 354 16.67 -12.05 7.80
N LEU A 355 16.78 -12.06 6.45
CA LEU A 355 17.50 -11.01 5.73
C LEU A 355 16.75 -9.67 5.72
N ALA A 356 15.41 -9.70 5.68
CA ALA A 356 14.60 -8.49 5.81
C ALA A 356 14.76 -7.86 7.21
N LEU A 357 14.83 -8.68 8.24
CA LEU A 357 15.13 -8.24 9.61
C LEU A 357 16.53 -7.63 9.69
N VAL A 358 17.56 -8.27 9.10
CA VAL A 358 18.92 -7.71 9.03
C VAL A 358 18.89 -6.32 8.42
N LYS A 359 18.25 -6.16 7.27
CA LYS A 359 18.13 -4.85 6.61
C LYS A 359 17.50 -3.81 7.51
N THR A 360 16.37 -4.12 8.10
CA THR A 360 15.66 -3.18 8.98
C THR A 360 16.49 -2.80 10.21
N LEU A 361 17.11 -3.77 10.86
CA LEU A 361 17.96 -3.51 12.03
C LEU A 361 19.16 -2.63 11.67
N VAL A 362 19.81 -2.90 10.55
CA VAL A 362 20.93 -2.09 10.05
C VAL A 362 20.48 -0.68 9.66
N ASP A 363 19.35 -0.55 8.96
CA ASP A 363 18.76 0.76 8.59
C ASP A 363 18.43 1.59 9.84
N LEU A 364 17.89 0.98 10.88
CA LEU A 364 17.61 1.65 12.18
C LEU A 364 18.88 2.12 12.89
N HIS A 365 20.02 1.46 12.68
CA HIS A 365 21.32 1.93 13.16
C HIS A 365 21.97 2.99 12.24
N GLY A 366 21.27 3.43 11.19
CA GLY A 366 21.77 4.38 10.20
C GLY A 366 22.81 3.80 9.25
N GLY A 367 22.91 2.47 9.17
CA GLY A 367 23.82 1.74 8.29
C GLY A 367 23.18 1.31 6.98
N THR A 368 23.91 0.53 6.20
CA THR A 368 23.43 -0.12 4.96
C THR A 368 23.86 -1.56 4.91
N VAL A 369 23.07 -2.43 4.30
CA VAL A 369 23.42 -3.82 4.03
C VAL A 369 23.32 -4.11 2.54
N ARG A 370 24.28 -4.91 2.02
CA ARG A 370 24.36 -5.32 0.62
C ARG A 370 24.62 -6.81 0.52
N ALA A 371 24.13 -7.42 -0.56
CA ALA A 371 24.42 -8.78 -0.95
C ALA A 371 25.17 -8.79 -2.27
N ALA A 372 26.12 -9.69 -2.41
CA ALA A 372 26.88 -9.94 -3.64
C ALA A 372 27.07 -11.44 -3.83
N SER A 373 27.04 -11.89 -5.10
CA SER A 373 27.35 -13.25 -5.49
C SER A 373 27.84 -13.26 -6.93
N GLU A 374 28.80 -14.13 -7.23
CA GLU A 374 29.28 -14.35 -8.61
C GLU A 374 28.39 -15.33 -9.40
N GLY A 375 27.27 -15.74 -8.81
CA GLY A 375 26.30 -16.67 -9.39
C GLY A 375 26.17 -17.98 -8.62
N LEU A 376 25.32 -18.85 -9.14
CA LEU A 376 25.02 -20.13 -8.49
C LEU A 376 26.30 -21.02 -8.36
N GLY A 377 26.47 -21.58 -7.17
CA GLY A 377 27.65 -22.43 -6.83
C GLY A 377 28.93 -21.65 -6.54
N LYS A 378 28.87 -20.31 -6.46
CA LYS A 378 30.03 -19.45 -6.18
C LYS A 378 30.04 -18.85 -4.77
N GLY A 379 29.07 -19.21 -3.95
CA GLY A 379 28.86 -18.61 -2.64
C GLY A 379 28.24 -17.23 -2.67
N SER A 380 28.07 -16.66 -1.49
CA SER A 380 27.51 -15.32 -1.32
C SER A 380 28.31 -14.50 -0.31
N GLU A 381 28.16 -13.19 -0.40
CA GLU A 381 28.81 -12.21 0.46
C GLU A 381 27.78 -11.18 0.90
N PHE A 382 27.61 -11.04 2.21
CA PHE A 382 26.75 -10.03 2.81
C PHE A 382 27.61 -9.03 3.57
N THR A 383 27.41 -7.75 3.28
CA THR A 383 28.21 -6.66 3.86
C THR A 383 27.29 -5.67 4.56
N ILE A 384 27.52 -5.48 5.87
CA ILE A 384 26.91 -4.41 6.68
C ILE A 384 27.92 -3.28 6.78
N GLU A 385 27.47 -2.06 6.52
CA GLU A 385 28.26 -0.83 6.70
C GLU A 385 27.57 0.07 7.71
N LEU A 386 28.23 0.36 8.82
CA LEU A 386 27.76 1.28 9.86
C LEU A 386 28.52 2.61 9.73
N PRO A 387 27.83 3.77 9.85
CA PRO A 387 28.47 5.08 9.68
C PRO A 387 29.45 5.40 10.81
N ALA A 388 30.41 6.30 10.54
CA ALA A 388 31.40 6.71 11.55
C ALA A 388 30.76 7.35 12.80
N SER A 389 29.53 7.84 12.72
CA SER A 389 28.78 8.40 13.86
C SER A 389 28.51 7.41 14.99
N VAL A 390 28.52 6.11 14.72
CA VAL A 390 28.35 5.08 15.76
C VAL A 390 29.65 4.79 16.51
N ILE A 391 30.81 5.19 15.99
CA ILE A 391 32.11 4.92 16.62
C ILE A 391 32.29 5.89 17.81
N GLN A 392 32.61 5.33 18.98
CA GLN A 392 32.93 6.09 20.19
C GLN A 392 34.44 6.07 20.45
N ALA A 393 34.95 7.14 21.05
CA ALA A 393 36.34 7.20 21.47
C ALA A 393 36.59 6.27 22.68
N ASP A 394 37.82 5.78 22.82
CA ASP A 394 38.24 4.78 23.81
C ASP A 394 38.08 5.27 25.28
N GLU A 395 37.93 6.59 25.51
CA GLU A 395 37.75 7.20 26.85
C GLU A 395 36.42 6.82 27.54
N ALA A 396 35.43 6.29 26.82
CA ALA A 396 34.15 5.87 27.38
C ALA A 396 34.18 4.46 28.02
N ALA A 397 35.30 3.74 27.91
CA ALA A 397 35.46 2.35 28.36
C ALA A 397 35.75 2.21 29.90
N ALA A 398 35.89 3.32 30.63
CA ALA A 398 36.36 3.29 32.03
C ALA A 398 35.28 2.89 33.07
N GLU A 399 34.03 2.65 32.69
CA GLU A 399 32.93 2.39 33.63
C GLU A 399 32.14 1.07 33.38
N LEU A 400 32.72 0.09 32.73
CA LEU A 400 32.03 -1.21 32.63
C LEU A 400 32.33 -2.09 33.85
N PRO A 401 31.31 -2.49 34.64
CA PRO A 401 31.53 -3.44 35.74
C PRO A 401 31.91 -4.82 35.14
N ALA A 402 33.04 -5.34 35.59
CA ALA A 402 33.46 -6.69 35.24
C ALA A 402 32.41 -7.72 35.70
N ALA A 403 31.93 -8.53 34.77
CA ALA A 403 31.07 -9.67 35.09
C ALA A 403 31.87 -10.65 35.96
N GLN A 404 31.49 -10.77 37.22
CA GLN A 404 32.03 -11.78 38.13
C GLN A 404 31.21 -13.08 37.95
N ASP A 405 31.81 -14.11 37.42
CA ASP A 405 31.32 -15.47 37.47
C ASP A 405 31.32 -15.98 38.91
N ALA A 406 30.18 -15.90 39.60
CA ALA A 406 30.00 -16.52 40.89
C ALA A 406 29.15 -17.79 40.78
N LYS A 407 29.80 -18.94 40.67
CA LYS A 407 29.21 -20.24 40.97
C LYS A 407 29.02 -20.38 42.46
N SER A 408 27.93 -19.88 43.02
CA SER A 408 27.45 -20.16 44.38
C SER A 408 25.97 -20.46 44.30
N GLY A 409 25.52 -21.52 44.99
CA GLY A 409 24.09 -21.85 45.08
C GLY A 409 23.30 -20.65 45.66
N ILE A 410 22.01 -20.57 45.33
CA ILE A 410 21.12 -19.53 45.85
C ILE A 410 20.88 -19.86 47.32
N PRO A 411 21.03 -18.90 48.26
CA PRO A 411 20.61 -19.12 49.64
C PRO A 411 19.07 -19.32 49.68
N PRO A 412 18.52 -20.01 50.70
CA PRO A 412 17.10 -20.29 50.77
C PRO A 412 16.29 -18.98 50.88
N ILE A 413 15.83 -18.46 49.75
CA ILE A 413 14.95 -17.29 49.65
C ILE A 413 13.52 -17.71 49.44
N LYS A 414 12.59 -16.94 50.00
CA LYS A 414 11.14 -17.16 49.77
C LYS A 414 10.67 -16.38 48.53
N VAL A 415 10.08 -17.08 47.58
CA VAL A 415 9.57 -16.49 46.33
C VAL A 415 8.06 -16.70 46.25
N LEU A 416 7.30 -15.65 46.01
CA LEU A 416 5.88 -15.70 45.67
C LEU A 416 5.72 -15.46 44.16
N ILE A 417 5.07 -16.37 43.47
CA ILE A 417 4.78 -16.27 42.03
C ILE A 417 3.27 -16.06 41.87
N THR A 418 2.90 -15.06 41.07
CA THR A 418 1.49 -14.85 40.65
C THR A 418 1.42 -14.78 39.14
N ASP A 419 0.78 -15.78 38.52
CA ASP A 419 0.57 -15.88 37.08
C ASP A 419 -0.74 -16.66 36.84
N ASP A 420 -1.63 -16.18 35.98
CA ASP A 420 -2.91 -16.82 35.66
C ASP A 420 -2.73 -18.08 34.80
N ASN A 421 -1.60 -18.19 34.09
CA ASN A 421 -1.20 -19.39 33.39
C ASN A 421 -0.58 -20.40 34.37
N ARG A 422 -1.39 -21.38 34.77
CA ARG A 422 -1.02 -22.42 35.74
C ARG A 422 0.25 -23.18 35.36
N ASP A 423 0.34 -23.62 34.10
CA ASP A 423 1.49 -24.40 33.62
C ASP A 423 2.79 -23.57 33.69
N SER A 424 2.72 -22.27 33.36
CA SER A 424 3.84 -21.33 33.46
C SER A 424 4.27 -21.13 34.91
N ALA A 425 3.31 -20.85 35.79
CA ALA A 425 3.55 -20.61 37.22
C ALA A 425 4.15 -21.83 37.92
N ASP A 426 3.57 -23.01 37.69
CA ASP A 426 4.01 -24.26 38.30
C ASP A 426 5.39 -24.67 37.79
N SER A 427 5.65 -24.58 36.50
CA SER A 427 6.96 -24.88 35.91
C SER A 427 8.06 -23.99 36.46
N LEU A 428 7.81 -22.67 36.54
CA LEU A 428 8.73 -21.70 37.11
C LEU A 428 8.95 -21.99 38.60
N GLY A 429 7.88 -22.32 39.33
CA GLY A 429 7.95 -22.71 40.74
C GLY A 429 8.82 -23.93 40.96
N LEU A 430 8.63 -25.00 40.20
CA LEU A 430 9.45 -26.22 40.28
C LEU A 430 10.91 -25.95 39.94
N LEU A 431 11.21 -25.15 38.91
CA LEU A 431 12.57 -24.75 38.55
C LEU A 431 13.28 -24.00 39.70
N LEU A 432 12.60 -23.02 40.30
CA LEU A 432 13.16 -22.27 41.40
C LEU A 432 13.32 -23.13 42.69
N GLN A 433 12.41 -24.09 42.94
CA GLN A 433 12.54 -25.06 44.00
C GLN A 433 13.78 -25.97 43.79
N SER A 434 14.05 -26.40 42.55
CA SER A 434 15.24 -27.19 42.26
C SER A 434 16.56 -26.46 42.49
N GLU A 435 16.53 -25.12 42.44
CA GLU A 435 17.67 -24.23 42.80
C GLU A 435 17.76 -23.88 44.30
N GLY A 436 16.84 -24.44 45.11
CA GLY A 436 16.88 -24.29 46.58
C GLY A 436 15.99 -23.15 47.13
N CYS A 437 15.16 -22.54 46.32
CA CYS A 437 14.22 -21.53 46.72
C CYS A 437 12.96 -22.13 47.43
N ASN A 438 12.40 -21.41 48.40
CA ASN A 438 11.07 -21.76 48.97
C ASN A 438 10.00 -21.00 48.20
N VAL A 439 9.21 -21.71 47.37
CA VAL A 439 8.30 -21.09 46.41
C VAL A 439 6.85 -21.32 46.79
N VAL A 440 6.07 -20.23 46.77
CA VAL A 440 4.61 -20.23 46.88
C VAL A 440 4.04 -19.74 45.53
N VAL A 441 3.06 -20.44 44.99
CA VAL A 441 2.44 -20.11 43.71
C VAL A 441 0.96 -19.78 43.91
N THR A 442 0.49 -18.70 43.30
CA THR A 442 -0.93 -18.41 43.17
C THR A 442 -1.28 -18.02 41.75
N TYR A 443 -2.51 -18.30 41.36
CA TYR A 443 -3.02 -18.05 40.00
C TYR A 443 -3.97 -16.85 39.91
N PHE A 444 -4.22 -16.20 41.06
CA PHE A 444 -5.15 -15.09 41.18
C PHE A 444 -4.48 -13.86 41.84
N GLY A 445 -4.59 -12.73 41.20
CA GLY A 445 -4.08 -11.47 41.72
C GLY A 445 -4.71 -11.11 43.06
N ALA A 446 -6.00 -11.41 43.26
CA ALA A 446 -6.71 -11.14 44.50
C ALA A 446 -6.13 -11.86 45.73
N GLU A 447 -5.45 -13.01 45.54
CA GLU A 447 -4.84 -13.77 46.64
C GLU A 447 -3.43 -13.30 46.97
N THR A 448 -2.77 -12.59 46.04
CA THR A 448 -1.34 -12.21 46.14
C THR A 448 -1.01 -11.48 47.45
N MET A 449 -1.81 -10.48 47.80
CA MET A 449 -1.56 -9.67 49.02
C MET A 449 -1.73 -10.48 50.29
N ALA A 450 -2.76 -11.35 50.36
CA ALA A 450 -3.00 -12.20 51.51
C ALA A 450 -1.84 -13.20 51.72
N LEU A 451 -1.38 -13.83 50.62
CA LEU A 451 -0.23 -14.73 50.67
C LEU A 451 1.09 -14.00 50.98
N ALA A 452 1.29 -12.80 50.44
CA ALA A 452 2.47 -11.98 50.75
C ALA A 452 2.54 -11.60 52.24
N HIS A 453 1.41 -11.30 52.86
CA HIS A 453 1.33 -11.04 54.31
C HIS A 453 1.62 -12.29 55.17
N LEU A 454 1.12 -13.43 54.75
CA LEU A 454 1.28 -14.71 55.44
C LEU A 454 2.71 -15.23 55.32
N GLU A 455 3.24 -15.30 54.11
CA GLU A 455 4.50 -15.95 53.82
C GLU A 455 5.73 -15.04 53.97
N LYS A 456 5.52 -13.73 53.90
CA LYS A 456 6.59 -12.70 53.97
C LYS A 456 7.71 -13.00 53.00
N PRO A 457 7.44 -13.02 51.67
CA PRO A 457 8.39 -13.40 50.66
C PRO A 457 9.55 -12.37 50.57
N ASP A 458 10.74 -12.86 50.18
CA ASP A 458 11.89 -12.02 49.86
C ASP A 458 11.80 -11.49 48.42
N VAL A 459 11.11 -12.24 47.55
CA VAL A 459 10.90 -11.93 46.15
C VAL A 459 9.44 -12.17 45.75
N VAL A 460 8.86 -11.23 45.03
CA VAL A 460 7.54 -11.39 44.43
C VAL A 460 7.64 -11.25 42.92
N ILE A 461 7.21 -12.25 42.21
CA ILE A 461 7.17 -12.31 40.73
C ILE A 461 5.72 -12.20 40.30
N LEU A 462 5.37 -11.12 39.60
CA LEU A 462 3.99 -10.82 39.19
C LEU A 462 3.84 -10.77 37.68
N ASP A 463 2.86 -11.50 37.18
CA ASP A 463 2.35 -11.21 35.83
C ASP A 463 1.59 -9.87 35.84
N ILE A 464 1.87 -9.04 34.84
CA ILE A 464 1.14 -7.76 34.68
C ILE A 464 -0.26 -8.00 34.11
N GLY A 465 -0.43 -9.04 33.27
CA GLY A 465 -1.64 -9.34 32.52
C GLY A 465 -2.70 -10.14 33.24
N LEU A 466 -2.75 -10.11 34.58
CA LEU A 466 -3.73 -10.87 35.36
C LEU A 466 -5.17 -10.44 35.05
N PRO A 467 -6.12 -11.37 34.96
CA PRO A 467 -7.50 -11.07 34.55
C PRO A 467 -8.36 -10.43 35.62
N ASP A 468 -8.00 -10.58 36.91
CA ASP A 468 -8.78 -10.14 38.07
C ASP A 468 -8.27 -8.82 38.65
N VAL A 469 -6.97 -8.67 38.83
CA VAL A 469 -6.32 -7.45 39.41
C VAL A 469 -5.09 -7.12 38.58
N SER A 470 -4.94 -5.86 38.17
CA SER A 470 -3.77 -5.45 37.40
C SER A 470 -2.48 -5.66 38.20
N GLY A 471 -1.45 -6.29 37.60
CA GLY A 471 -0.15 -6.44 38.23
C GLY A 471 0.49 -5.11 38.64
N TYR A 472 0.16 -4.00 37.97
CA TYR A 472 0.60 -2.66 38.39
C TYR A 472 -0.05 -2.21 39.70
N ASP A 473 -1.32 -2.55 39.95
CA ASP A 473 -2.02 -2.20 41.18
C ASP A 473 -1.50 -3.04 42.33
N LEU A 474 -1.22 -4.33 42.10
CA LEU A 474 -0.59 -5.20 43.06
C LEU A 474 0.81 -4.71 43.46
N ALA A 475 1.61 -4.28 42.48
CA ALA A 475 2.95 -3.71 42.76
C ALA A 475 2.87 -2.48 43.67
N ARG A 476 1.93 -1.56 43.38
CA ARG A 476 1.71 -0.39 44.25
C ARG A 476 1.24 -0.78 45.65
N ALA A 477 0.36 -1.78 45.74
CA ALA A 477 -0.10 -2.29 47.01
C ALA A 477 1.04 -2.92 47.82
N VAL A 478 1.90 -3.73 47.20
CA VAL A 478 3.11 -4.28 47.86
C VAL A 478 4.02 -3.17 48.34
N ARG A 479 4.29 -2.13 47.54
CA ARG A 479 5.16 -1.00 47.92
C ARG A 479 4.56 -0.12 49.01
N ALA A 480 3.26 -0.09 49.15
CA ALA A 480 2.60 0.64 50.26
C ALA A 480 2.76 -0.03 51.63
N GLU A 481 3.13 -1.30 51.64
CA GLU A 481 3.35 -2.05 52.90
C GLU A 481 4.69 -1.75 53.53
N PRO A 482 4.81 -1.77 54.88
CA PRO A 482 6.07 -1.50 55.58
C PRO A 482 7.23 -2.45 55.23
N TRP A 483 6.91 -3.68 54.75
CA TRP A 483 7.86 -4.68 54.31
C TRP A 483 8.17 -4.57 52.82
N GLY A 484 7.33 -3.86 52.08
CA GLY A 484 7.35 -3.80 50.62
C GLY A 484 8.63 -3.16 50.03
N GLU A 485 9.29 -2.22 50.72
CA GLU A 485 10.55 -1.63 50.27
C GLU A 485 11.70 -2.64 50.19
N LYS A 486 11.63 -3.71 50.99
CA LYS A 486 12.69 -4.74 51.09
C LYS A 486 12.50 -5.91 50.15
N VAL A 487 11.33 -6.05 49.54
CA VAL A 487 11.00 -7.15 48.63
C VAL A 487 11.52 -6.84 47.26
N LEU A 488 12.19 -7.81 46.62
CA LEU A 488 12.52 -7.73 45.21
C LEU A 488 11.23 -7.99 44.41
N LEU A 489 10.74 -6.97 43.73
CA LEU A 489 9.50 -7.05 42.94
C LEU A 489 9.82 -7.13 41.47
N LEU A 490 9.49 -8.28 40.87
CA LEU A 490 9.79 -8.62 39.48
C LEU A 490 8.51 -8.65 38.65
N ALA A 491 8.50 -7.93 37.53
CA ALA A 491 7.39 -7.96 36.57
C ALA A 491 7.63 -9.01 35.51
N MET A 492 6.59 -9.77 35.19
CA MET A 492 6.53 -10.63 33.99
C MET A 492 5.52 -10.02 33.01
N THR A 493 5.91 -9.88 31.74
CA THR A 493 5.03 -9.33 30.71
C THR A 493 5.14 -10.09 29.40
N GLY A 494 4.04 -10.18 28.65
CA GLY A 494 4.07 -10.65 27.26
C GLY A 494 4.62 -9.59 26.27
N TRP A 495 4.81 -8.32 26.72
CA TRP A 495 5.16 -7.19 25.87
C TRP A 495 6.32 -6.42 26.49
N GLY A 496 7.43 -6.30 25.77
CA GLY A 496 8.64 -5.60 26.24
C GLY A 496 8.80 -4.20 25.66
N GLN A 497 7.74 -3.40 25.55
CA GLN A 497 7.81 -2.05 24.99
C GLN A 497 8.41 -1.06 26.00
N ALA A 498 9.07 0.00 25.51
CA ALA A 498 9.65 1.04 26.35
C ALA A 498 8.61 1.72 27.27
N GLU A 499 7.36 1.84 26.82
CA GLU A 499 6.24 2.35 27.61
C GLU A 499 5.88 1.41 28.77
N ASP A 500 5.92 0.09 28.54
CA ASP A 500 5.63 -0.90 29.58
C ASP A 500 6.74 -0.90 30.64
N ILE A 501 8.00 -0.75 30.25
CA ILE A 501 9.13 -0.64 31.18
C ILE A 501 9.02 0.64 32.01
N ALA A 502 8.64 1.76 31.39
CA ALA A 502 8.43 3.01 32.16
C ALA A 502 7.26 2.86 33.13
N ARG A 503 6.17 2.20 32.74
CA ARG A 503 5.00 1.94 33.58
C ARG A 503 5.32 0.97 34.73
N THR A 504 6.11 -0.10 34.49
CA THR A 504 6.55 -1.04 35.53
C THR A 504 7.42 -0.33 36.54
N LYS A 505 8.37 0.48 36.11
CA LYS A 505 9.22 1.28 37.02
C LYS A 505 8.38 2.28 37.83
N ALA A 506 7.43 2.97 37.20
CA ALA A 506 6.52 3.90 37.88
C ALA A 506 5.59 3.21 38.89
N ALA A 507 5.23 1.93 38.66
CA ALA A 507 4.44 1.12 39.59
C ALA A 507 5.27 0.54 40.76
N GLY A 508 6.60 0.67 40.74
CA GLY A 508 7.47 0.25 41.80
C GLY A 508 8.16 -1.10 41.63
N PHE A 509 8.14 -1.67 40.42
CA PHE A 509 8.93 -2.88 40.13
C PHE A 509 10.43 -2.57 40.09
N ASP A 510 11.24 -3.49 40.58
CA ASP A 510 12.71 -3.37 40.56
C ASP A 510 13.28 -3.84 39.20
N ARG A 511 12.71 -4.90 38.65
CA ARG A 511 13.11 -5.45 37.34
C ARG A 511 11.91 -5.94 36.54
N HIS A 512 12.13 -6.04 35.25
CA HIS A 512 11.12 -6.44 34.26
C HIS A 512 11.68 -7.58 33.40
N PHE A 513 10.87 -8.63 33.21
CA PHE A 513 11.16 -9.78 32.37
C PHE A 513 10.08 -9.96 31.30
N THR A 514 10.48 -10.27 30.08
CA THR A 514 9.53 -10.64 29.03
C THR A 514 9.30 -12.15 29.02
N LYS A 515 8.06 -12.58 28.81
CA LYS A 515 7.74 -14.00 28.61
C LYS A 515 8.11 -14.44 27.18
N PRO A 516 8.76 -15.61 26.99
CA PRO A 516 9.22 -16.56 28.01
C PRO A 516 10.43 -16.01 28.79
N ILE A 517 10.47 -16.29 30.11
CA ILE A 517 11.53 -15.80 30.98
C ILE A 517 12.81 -16.58 30.70
N ASP A 518 13.91 -15.86 30.55
CA ASP A 518 15.25 -16.43 30.60
C ASP A 518 15.58 -16.79 32.06
N PHE A 519 15.60 -18.09 32.36
CA PHE A 519 15.76 -18.58 33.70
C PHE A 519 17.14 -18.23 34.29
N ASP A 520 18.20 -18.21 33.49
CA ASP A 520 19.55 -17.87 33.93
C ASP A 520 19.67 -16.39 34.32
N VAL A 521 18.98 -15.52 33.58
CA VAL A 521 18.90 -14.07 33.90
C VAL A 521 18.10 -13.86 35.18
N LEU A 522 17.01 -14.59 35.38
CA LEU A 522 16.22 -14.56 36.61
C LEU A 522 17.07 -15.02 37.79
N LEU A 523 17.76 -16.14 37.69
CA LEU A 523 18.63 -16.67 38.74
C LEU A 523 19.73 -15.68 39.13
N ARG A 524 20.37 -15.03 38.16
CA ARG A 524 21.34 -13.94 38.47
C ARG A 524 20.72 -12.83 39.28
N SER A 525 19.51 -12.38 38.92
CA SER A 525 18.78 -11.34 39.65
C SER A 525 18.49 -11.73 41.11
N LEU A 526 18.11 -12.97 41.33
CA LEU A 526 17.83 -13.54 42.65
C LEU A 526 19.12 -13.62 43.50
N ARG A 527 20.24 -14.09 42.91
CA ARG A 527 21.57 -14.17 43.58
C ARG A 527 22.07 -12.77 44.00
N GLU A 528 21.96 -11.80 43.10
CA GLU A 528 22.34 -10.40 43.42
C GLU A 528 21.55 -9.87 44.59
N HIS A 529 20.24 -10.10 44.66
CA HIS A 529 19.38 -9.66 45.75
C HIS A 529 19.72 -10.37 47.07
N ALA A 530 19.93 -11.69 47.04
CA ALA A 530 20.31 -12.47 48.19
C ALA A 530 21.69 -12.03 48.76
N GLY A 531 22.67 -11.78 47.89
CA GLY A 531 23.98 -11.26 48.29
C GLY A 531 23.94 -9.87 48.92
N ALA A 532 23.11 -8.98 48.37
CA ALA A 532 22.93 -7.63 48.91
C ALA A 532 22.27 -7.61 50.31
N ARG A 533 21.50 -8.63 50.67
CA ARG A 533 20.84 -8.80 51.98
C ARG A 533 21.65 -9.56 53.03
N GLY A 534 22.82 -10.07 52.69
CA GLY A 534 23.65 -10.87 53.62
C GLY A 534 22.96 -12.18 54.04
N LEU A 535 22.12 -12.74 53.19
CA LEU A 535 21.42 -14.01 53.39
C LEU A 535 22.29 -15.20 52.93
N GLY A 536 23.59 -14.99 52.64
CA GLY A 536 24.55 -15.99 52.21
C GLY A 536 25.41 -16.52 53.33
#